data_e1062145e8537cb122901b258048b4a3
#
_entry.id   e1062145e8537cb122901b258048b4a3
#
_cell.length_a   1.000
_cell.length_b   1.000
_cell.length_c   1.000
_cell.angle_alpha   90.00
_cell.angle_beta   90.00
_cell.angle_gamma   90.00
#
_symmetry.space_group_name_H-M   'P 1'
#
loop_
_entity.id
_entity.type
_entity.pdbx_description
1 polymer ?
#
loop_
_entity_poly.entity_id
_entity_poly.type
_entity_poly.pdbx_seq_one_letter_code
_entity_poly.pdbx_strand_id
1 'polypeptide(L)'
;IADTEVPYGKLFRKKDIDRALASEEPFAIVPSRDTNGHGTALAGIAAGNMVPGENFTGAAPEATLIIIKVKPAKQYLRNFYLYPPEAEAFQENDVMMAIAFAISQAKKLKMPLSICLGIGSSQGAHLGTNALSQYVDYVANFSQVSVSVAAGNEGNTRNHSTGIFSQGREQIVTELRVAEREQGFTIEFWGEPPEIYELSIQSPTGEILEVSSSIGSRTQELSFVFVETKVYVNYILIAVSYTHLRAHET
;
A
#
# COMPACT_ATOMS: atom_id res chain seq x y z
N ILE A 1 -14.53 -25.45 -4.91
CA ILE A 1 -13.34 -26.26 -4.64
C ILE A 1 -12.19 -25.25 -4.64
N ALA A 2 -11.57 -25.03 -3.47
CA ALA A 2 -10.39 -24.18 -3.39
C ALA A 2 -9.30 -24.83 -4.26
N ASP A 3 -8.74 -24.06 -5.18
CA ASP A 3 -7.57 -24.50 -5.93
C ASP A 3 -6.42 -24.64 -4.93
N THR A 4 -5.86 -25.85 -4.84
CA THR A 4 -4.78 -26.15 -3.87
C THR A 4 -3.50 -25.35 -4.13
N GLU A 5 -3.43 -24.62 -5.23
CA GLU A 5 -2.28 -23.78 -5.59
C GLU A 5 -2.34 -22.37 -5.02
N VAL A 6 -3.51 -21.92 -4.56
CA VAL A 6 -3.71 -20.62 -3.93
C VAL A 6 -4.35 -20.79 -2.57
N PRO A 7 -3.85 -20.11 -1.52
CA PRO A 7 -4.42 -20.24 -0.18
C PRO A 7 -5.84 -19.67 -0.10
N TYR A 8 -6.19 -18.75 -0.99
CA TYR A 8 -7.53 -18.18 -1.17
C TYR A 8 -7.65 -17.51 -2.54
N GLY A 9 -8.89 -17.22 -2.98
CA GLY A 9 -9.17 -16.66 -4.29
C GLY A 9 -9.47 -17.72 -5.34
N LYS A 10 -9.43 -17.33 -6.61
CA LYS A 10 -9.64 -18.18 -7.78
C LYS A 10 -8.54 -17.98 -8.79
N LEU A 11 -8.08 -19.07 -9.37
CA LEU A 11 -7.13 -19.09 -10.46
C LEU A 11 -7.84 -19.46 -11.76
N PHE A 12 -7.73 -18.62 -12.77
CA PHE A 12 -8.14 -18.87 -14.14
C PHE A 12 -6.90 -19.01 -15.01
N ARG A 13 -6.77 -20.13 -15.67
CA ARG A 13 -5.64 -20.42 -16.55
C ARG A 13 -5.97 -20.03 -17.98
N LYS A 14 -4.97 -19.99 -18.85
CA LYS A 14 -5.13 -19.69 -20.27
C LYS A 14 -6.34 -20.44 -20.88
N LYS A 15 -6.47 -21.74 -20.62
CA LYS A 15 -7.60 -22.54 -21.12
C LYS A 15 -8.98 -22.04 -20.69
N ASP A 16 -9.08 -21.47 -19.49
CA ASP A 16 -10.35 -20.95 -18.97
C ASP A 16 -10.65 -19.58 -19.59
N ILE A 17 -9.62 -18.77 -19.79
CA ILE A 17 -9.69 -17.48 -20.46
C ILE A 17 -10.04 -17.67 -21.94
N ASP A 18 -9.35 -18.57 -22.66
CA ASP A 18 -9.62 -18.87 -24.08
C ASP A 18 -11.07 -19.35 -24.25
N ARG A 19 -11.55 -20.22 -23.35
CA ARG A 19 -12.94 -20.69 -23.35
C ARG A 19 -13.93 -19.55 -23.10
N ALA A 20 -13.61 -18.64 -22.17
CA ALA A 20 -14.43 -17.47 -21.89
C ALA A 20 -14.52 -16.55 -23.11
N LEU A 21 -13.38 -16.26 -23.75
CA LEU A 21 -13.31 -15.39 -24.93
C LEU A 21 -14.08 -15.97 -26.14
N ALA A 22 -14.20 -17.29 -26.23
CA ALA A 22 -14.97 -17.97 -27.27
C ALA A 22 -16.46 -18.11 -26.93
N SER A 23 -16.90 -17.68 -25.75
CA SER A 23 -18.28 -17.81 -25.27
C SER A 23 -19.08 -16.54 -25.51
N GLU A 24 -20.39 -16.68 -25.75
CA GLU A 24 -21.34 -15.55 -25.75
C GLU A 24 -21.46 -14.90 -24.37
N GLU A 25 -21.21 -15.68 -23.29
CA GLU A 25 -21.25 -15.19 -21.91
C GLU A 25 -19.89 -15.39 -21.20
N PRO A 26 -18.84 -14.62 -21.56
CA PRO A 26 -17.49 -14.81 -21.06
C PRO A 26 -17.40 -14.69 -19.55
N PHE A 27 -18.21 -13.84 -18.93
CA PHE A 27 -18.19 -13.61 -17.49
C PHE A 27 -18.92 -14.70 -16.67
N ALA A 28 -19.69 -15.55 -17.30
CA ALA A 28 -20.19 -16.77 -16.64
C ALA A 28 -19.06 -17.76 -16.39
N ILE A 29 -18.00 -17.73 -17.21
CA ILE A 29 -16.84 -18.62 -17.12
C ILE A 29 -15.74 -17.97 -16.27
N VAL A 30 -15.37 -16.70 -16.60
CA VAL A 30 -14.37 -15.93 -15.86
C VAL A 30 -15.04 -14.66 -15.32
N PRO A 31 -15.60 -14.68 -14.10
CA PRO A 31 -16.36 -13.56 -13.57
C PRO A 31 -15.50 -12.37 -13.09
N SER A 32 -14.18 -12.51 -13.15
CA SER A 32 -13.26 -11.43 -12.77
C SER A 32 -13.33 -10.29 -13.77
N ARG A 33 -13.60 -9.07 -13.28
CA ARG A 33 -13.70 -7.86 -14.10
C ARG A 33 -12.85 -6.76 -13.49
N ASP A 34 -12.24 -5.96 -14.35
CA ASP A 34 -11.74 -4.65 -13.96
C ASP A 34 -12.89 -3.64 -14.03
N THR A 35 -13.25 -3.06 -12.91
CA THR A 35 -14.36 -2.08 -12.81
C THR A 35 -13.84 -0.65 -12.73
N ASN A 36 -12.52 -0.46 -12.58
CA ASN A 36 -11.85 0.83 -12.49
C ASN A 36 -11.14 1.19 -13.80
N GLY A 37 -10.55 0.21 -14.48
CA GLY A 37 -9.78 0.36 -15.70
C GLY A 37 -8.28 0.58 -15.50
N HIS A 38 -7.84 0.88 -14.28
CA HIS A 38 -6.44 1.14 -13.97
C HIS A 38 -5.54 -0.07 -14.25
N GLY A 39 -5.92 -1.25 -13.76
CA GLY A 39 -5.16 -2.48 -13.99
C GLY A 39 -5.12 -2.88 -15.46
N THR A 40 -6.20 -2.67 -16.20
CA THR A 40 -6.28 -2.90 -17.65
C THR A 40 -5.33 -1.97 -18.41
N ALA A 41 -5.29 -0.69 -18.05
CA ALA A 41 -4.39 0.29 -18.66
C ALA A 41 -2.92 -0.10 -18.39
N LEU A 42 -2.57 -0.47 -17.15
CA LEU A 42 -1.22 -0.93 -16.84
C LEU A 42 -0.82 -2.18 -17.61
N ALA A 43 -1.71 -3.16 -17.72
CA ALA A 43 -1.46 -4.37 -18.49
C ALA A 43 -1.26 -4.06 -19.99
N GLY A 44 -2.04 -3.12 -20.54
CA GLY A 44 -1.89 -2.64 -21.91
C GLY A 44 -0.55 -1.98 -22.15
N ILE A 45 -0.10 -1.09 -21.27
CA ILE A 45 1.22 -0.43 -21.35
C ILE A 45 2.34 -1.45 -21.23
N ALA A 46 2.20 -2.43 -20.35
CA ALA A 46 3.22 -3.45 -20.13
C ALA A 46 3.35 -4.41 -21.31
N ALA A 47 2.24 -4.94 -21.83
CA ALA A 47 2.25 -6.05 -22.77
C ALA A 47 1.09 -6.05 -23.78
N GLY A 48 0.51 -4.89 -24.07
CA GLY A 48 -0.52 -4.76 -25.12
C GLY A 48 0.04 -5.04 -26.50
N ASN A 49 -0.75 -5.70 -27.34
CA ASN A 49 -0.40 -5.94 -28.72
C ASN A 49 -0.38 -4.62 -29.53
N MET A 50 0.38 -4.63 -30.62
CA MET A 50 0.30 -3.54 -31.60
C MET A 50 -1.12 -3.43 -32.14
N VAL A 51 -1.67 -2.22 -32.12
CA VAL A 51 -2.98 -1.91 -32.74
C VAL A 51 -2.74 -1.32 -34.12
N PRO A 52 -3.18 -1.98 -35.21
CA PRO A 52 -3.01 -1.45 -36.55
C PRO A 52 -3.68 -0.06 -36.70
N GLY A 53 -2.92 0.90 -37.21
CA GLY A 53 -3.39 2.28 -37.35
C GLY A 53 -3.20 3.18 -36.13
N GLU A 54 -2.89 2.62 -34.99
CA GLU A 54 -2.49 3.33 -33.77
C GLU A 54 -0.97 3.19 -33.60
N ASN A 55 -0.28 4.26 -33.28
CA ASN A 55 1.18 4.21 -33.04
C ASN A 55 1.47 3.79 -31.60
N PHE A 56 0.89 2.64 -31.19
CA PHE A 56 0.99 2.12 -29.85
C PHE A 56 1.23 0.61 -29.84
N THR A 57 2.17 0.18 -28.99
CA THR A 57 2.37 -1.21 -28.56
C THR A 57 2.85 -1.20 -27.12
N GLY A 58 2.54 -2.23 -26.36
CA GLY A 58 3.09 -2.43 -25.02
C GLY A 58 4.61 -2.64 -25.06
N ALA A 59 5.25 -2.43 -23.92
CA ALA A 59 6.71 -2.56 -23.80
C ALA A 59 7.21 -4.00 -24.10
N ALA A 60 6.41 -5.02 -23.78
CA ALA A 60 6.75 -6.44 -23.96
C ALA A 60 5.52 -7.22 -24.48
N PRO A 61 5.09 -7.03 -25.75
CA PRO A 61 3.87 -7.63 -26.29
C PRO A 61 3.89 -9.16 -26.34
N GLU A 62 5.07 -9.77 -26.39
CA GLU A 62 5.25 -11.23 -26.38
C GLU A 62 5.33 -11.83 -24.97
N ALA A 63 5.18 -11.03 -23.91
CA ALA A 63 5.29 -11.52 -22.55
C ALA A 63 4.09 -12.40 -22.15
N THR A 64 4.35 -13.43 -21.37
CA THR A 64 3.32 -14.19 -20.67
C THR A 64 2.82 -13.38 -19.47
N LEU A 65 1.52 -13.13 -19.40
CA LEU A 65 0.91 -12.32 -18.36
C LEU A 65 0.43 -13.16 -17.19
N ILE A 66 0.72 -12.69 -15.97
CA ILE A 66 0.11 -13.13 -14.71
C ILE A 66 -0.61 -11.92 -14.14
N ILE A 67 -1.92 -11.86 -14.31
CA ILE A 67 -2.75 -10.76 -13.81
C ILE A 67 -3.35 -11.15 -12.47
N ILE A 68 -3.10 -10.36 -11.45
CA ILE A 68 -3.61 -10.61 -10.10
C ILE A 68 -4.49 -9.43 -9.68
N LYS A 69 -5.78 -9.70 -9.54
CA LYS A 69 -6.73 -8.76 -8.97
C LYS A 69 -6.75 -8.95 -7.45
N VAL A 70 -6.23 -7.97 -6.74
CA VAL A 70 -6.25 -7.94 -5.27
C VAL A 70 -7.68 -7.64 -4.80
N LYS A 71 -8.12 -8.31 -3.74
CA LYS A 71 -9.45 -8.06 -3.14
C LYS A 71 -9.44 -6.75 -2.36
N PRO A 72 -10.59 -6.07 -2.24
CA PRO A 72 -10.72 -4.88 -1.40
C PRO A 72 -10.40 -5.18 0.06
N ALA A 73 -9.89 -4.18 0.75
CA ALA A 73 -9.65 -4.23 2.19
C ALA A 73 -10.95 -4.52 2.95
N LYS A 74 -10.83 -5.30 4.02
CA LYS A 74 -11.97 -5.66 4.87
C LYS A 74 -12.54 -4.43 5.57
N GLN A 75 -13.85 -4.43 5.83
CA GLN A 75 -14.55 -3.29 6.38
C GLN A 75 -13.95 -2.78 7.70
N TYR A 76 -13.48 -3.68 8.58
CA TYR A 76 -12.89 -3.26 9.84
C TYR A 76 -11.60 -2.41 9.65
N LEU A 77 -10.79 -2.70 8.63
CA LEU A 77 -9.61 -1.89 8.30
C LEU A 77 -10.02 -0.54 7.71
N ARG A 78 -11.02 -0.55 6.83
CA ARG A 78 -11.55 0.70 6.27
C ARG A 78 -12.08 1.61 7.36
N ASN A 79 -12.80 1.04 8.34
CA ASN A 79 -13.31 1.79 9.49
C ASN A 79 -12.18 2.29 10.39
N PHE A 80 -11.14 1.47 10.60
CA PHE A 80 -10.00 1.83 11.45
C PHE A 80 -9.22 3.01 10.85
N TYR A 81 -8.98 3.00 9.54
CA TYR A 81 -8.26 4.07 8.83
C TYR A 81 -9.17 5.19 8.32
N LEU A 82 -10.45 5.13 8.61
CA LEU A 82 -11.46 6.12 8.21
C LEU A 82 -11.53 6.34 6.68
N TYR A 83 -11.30 5.29 5.89
CA TYR A 83 -11.42 5.38 4.44
C TYR A 83 -12.87 5.59 4.01
N PRO A 84 -13.16 6.59 3.15
CA PRO A 84 -14.46 6.78 2.56
C PRO A 84 -14.96 5.49 1.86
N PRO A 85 -16.27 5.20 1.86
CA PRO A 85 -16.82 3.99 1.25
C PRO A 85 -16.44 3.80 -0.22
N GLU A 86 -16.32 4.89 -0.96
CA GLU A 86 -15.97 4.92 -2.39
C GLU A 86 -14.47 4.78 -2.65
N ALA A 87 -13.60 5.02 -1.66
CA ALA A 87 -12.16 4.90 -1.84
C ALA A 87 -11.73 3.44 -2.07
N GLU A 88 -10.87 3.21 -3.03
CA GLU A 88 -10.24 1.90 -3.20
C GLU A 88 -9.11 1.73 -2.18
N ALA A 89 -9.18 0.64 -1.43
CA ALA A 89 -8.16 0.28 -0.46
C ALA A 89 -7.92 -1.22 -0.49
N PHE A 90 -6.67 -1.63 -0.33
CA PHE A 90 -6.23 -3.02 -0.34
C PHE A 90 -5.43 -3.35 0.91
N GLN A 91 -5.37 -4.62 1.27
CA GLN A 91 -4.57 -5.06 2.41
C GLN A 91 -3.15 -5.40 1.96
N GLU A 92 -2.17 -4.94 2.70
CA GLU A 92 -0.75 -5.16 2.44
C GLU A 92 -0.40 -6.65 2.34
N ASN A 93 -0.92 -7.48 3.25
CA ASN A 93 -0.69 -8.92 3.23
C ASN A 93 -1.26 -9.60 1.99
N ASP A 94 -2.37 -9.12 1.41
CA ASP A 94 -2.91 -9.66 0.17
C ASP A 94 -2.00 -9.32 -1.02
N VAL A 95 -1.35 -8.15 -1.02
CA VAL A 95 -0.33 -7.78 -2.01
C VAL A 95 0.91 -8.67 -1.88
N MET A 96 1.39 -8.91 -0.66
CA MET A 96 2.51 -9.83 -0.41
C MET A 96 2.20 -11.25 -0.90
N MET A 97 0.99 -11.74 -0.65
CA MET A 97 0.55 -13.05 -1.14
C MET A 97 0.45 -13.10 -2.68
N ALA A 98 0.03 -12.00 -3.31
CA ALA A 98 0.00 -11.87 -4.76
C ALA A 98 1.42 -11.98 -5.37
N ILE A 99 2.39 -11.30 -4.78
CA ILE A 99 3.80 -11.38 -5.17
C ILE A 99 4.34 -12.82 -5.02
N ALA A 100 4.09 -13.45 -3.87
CA ALA A 100 4.49 -14.83 -3.62
C ALA A 100 3.91 -15.80 -4.66
N PHE A 101 2.63 -15.62 -4.99
CA PHE A 101 1.96 -16.40 -6.02
C PHE A 101 2.61 -16.20 -7.40
N ALA A 102 2.86 -14.95 -7.81
CA ALA A 102 3.50 -14.65 -9.10
C ALA A 102 4.87 -15.32 -9.22
N ILE A 103 5.70 -15.24 -8.17
CA ILE A 103 7.01 -15.91 -8.11
C ILE A 103 6.86 -17.43 -8.22
N SER A 104 5.88 -18.02 -7.53
CA SER A 104 5.60 -19.46 -7.62
C SER A 104 5.23 -19.88 -9.04
N GLN A 105 4.41 -19.11 -9.75
CA GLN A 105 4.02 -19.40 -11.13
C GLN A 105 5.21 -19.25 -12.09
N ALA A 106 6.00 -18.19 -11.96
CA ALA A 106 7.19 -17.97 -12.78
C ALA A 106 8.20 -19.12 -12.62
N LYS A 107 8.43 -19.60 -11.40
CA LYS A 107 9.27 -20.79 -11.12
C LYS A 107 8.73 -22.04 -11.82
N LYS A 108 7.42 -22.29 -11.81
CA LYS A 108 6.79 -23.42 -12.51
C LYS A 108 6.96 -23.32 -14.01
N LEU A 109 6.87 -22.10 -14.55
CA LEU A 109 7.05 -21.82 -15.98
C LEU A 109 8.52 -21.80 -16.39
N LYS A 110 9.45 -21.75 -15.43
CA LYS A 110 10.90 -21.58 -15.64
C LYS A 110 11.22 -20.32 -16.46
N MET A 111 10.52 -19.22 -16.16
CA MET A 111 10.64 -17.94 -16.84
C MET A 111 11.09 -16.86 -15.86
N PRO A 112 11.84 -15.85 -16.32
CA PRO A 112 12.09 -14.66 -15.54
C PRO A 112 10.78 -13.92 -15.27
N LEU A 113 10.73 -13.16 -14.18
CA LEU A 113 9.55 -12.43 -13.73
C LEU A 113 9.85 -10.95 -13.59
N SER A 114 9.03 -10.12 -14.24
CA SER A 114 8.94 -8.69 -13.96
C SER A 114 7.60 -8.38 -13.30
N ILE A 115 7.64 -7.84 -12.09
CA ILE A 115 6.46 -7.48 -11.31
C ILE A 115 6.22 -5.99 -11.44
N CYS A 116 5.01 -5.60 -11.81
CA CYS A 116 4.55 -4.22 -11.81
C CYS A 116 3.52 -4.03 -10.68
N LEU A 117 3.86 -3.21 -9.69
CA LEU A 117 2.96 -2.79 -8.62
C LEU A 117 2.49 -1.37 -8.90
N GLY A 118 1.33 -1.25 -9.55
CA GLY A 118 0.70 0.04 -9.87
C GLY A 118 -0.17 0.59 -8.73
N ILE A 119 0.12 0.22 -7.51
CA ILE A 119 -0.55 0.67 -6.29
C ILE A 119 0.48 1.15 -5.29
N GLY A 120 0.11 2.07 -4.44
CA GLY A 120 0.97 2.63 -3.42
C GLY A 120 0.19 3.00 -2.15
N SER A 121 0.89 3.50 -1.16
CA SER A 121 0.33 4.01 0.09
C SER A 121 1.15 5.18 0.57
N SER A 122 0.48 6.16 1.18
CA SER A 122 1.13 7.26 1.91
C SER A 122 1.35 6.92 3.39
N GLN A 123 0.98 5.72 3.82
CA GLN A 123 1.16 5.25 5.20
C GLN A 123 2.57 4.69 5.41
N GLY A 124 3.04 4.78 6.64
CA GLY A 124 4.33 4.25 7.05
C GLY A 124 5.45 5.30 7.13
N ALA A 125 6.60 4.87 7.60
CA ALA A 125 7.75 5.72 7.90
C ALA A 125 8.44 6.35 6.68
N HIS A 126 8.07 6.01 5.46
CA HIS A 126 8.71 6.43 4.20
C HIS A 126 10.22 6.10 4.11
N LEU A 127 10.68 5.19 4.96
CA LEU A 127 12.08 4.74 5.05
C LEU A 127 12.27 3.32 4.49
N GLY A 128 11.24 2.74 3.87
CA GLY A 128 11.28 1.37 3.38
C GLY A 128 11.25 0.29 4.49
N THR A 129 10.90 0.67 5.72
CA THR A 129 10.94 -0.21 6.89
C THR A 129 9.64 -0.95 7.18
N ASN A 130 8.56 -0.66 6.44
CA ASN A 130 7.30 -1.40 6.58
C ASN A 130 7.42 -2.82 5.99
N ALA A 131 6.49 -3.70 6.37
CA ALA A 131 6.55 -5.12 6.01
C ALA A 131 6.53 -5.35 4.49
N LEU A 132 5.71 -4.62 3.74
CA LEU A 132 5.65 -4.75 2.28
C LEU A 132 6.95 -4.30 1.63
N SER A 133 7.52 -3.17 2.04
CA SER A 133 8.78 -2.66 1.50
C SER A 133 9.93 -3.64 1.73
N GLN A 134 10.05 -4.17 2.94
CA GLN A 134 11.06 -5.20 3.25
C GLN A 134 10.83 -6.49 2.45
N TYR A 135 9.57 -6.88 2.25
CA TYR A 135 9.25 -8.06 1.44
C TYR A 135 9.59 -7.84 -0.03
N VAL A 136 9.30 -6.66 -0.59
CA VAL A 136 9.68 -6.29 -1.96
C VAL A 136 11.20 -6.30 -2.11
N ASP A 137 11.93 -5.71 -1.17
CA ASP A 137 13.39 -5.75 -1.15
C ASP A 137 13.92 -7.19 -1.11
N TYR A 138 13.36 -8.02 -0.23
CA TYR A 138 13.74 -9.44 -0.14
C TYR A 138 13.51 -10.18 -1.46
N VAL A 139 12.37 -10.03 -2.12
CA VAL A 139 12.09 -10.75 -3.36
C VAL A 139 12.83 -10.18 -4.56
N ALA A 140 13.16 -8.90 -4.57
CA ALA A 140 13.97 -8.28 -5.61
C ALA A 140 15.42 -8.81 -5.64
N ASN A 141 15.87 -9.42 -4.55
CA ASN A 141 17.16 -10.12 -4.50
C ASN A 141 17.12 -11.53 -5.13
N PHE A 142 15.95 -12.02 -5.53
CA PHE A 142 15.90 -13.33 -6.21
C PHE A 142 16.43 -13.21 -7.64
N SER A 143 17.22 -14.20 -8.05
CA SER A 143 17.67 -14.29 -9.43
C SER A 143 16.47 -14.34 -10.39
N GLN A 144 16.54 -13.56 -11.46
CA GLN A 144 15.50 -13.48 -12.51
C GLN A 144 14.16 -12.85 -12.03
N VAL A 145 14.15 -12.12 -10.94
CA VAL A 145 13.00 -11.33 -10.49
C VAL A 145 13.35 -9.85 -10.51
N SER A 146 12.48 -9.04 -11.10
CA SER A 146 12.52 -7.58 -10.99
C SER A 146 11.19 -7.05 -10.47
N VAL A 147 11.21 -5.98 -9.70
CA VAL A 147 10.01 -5.34 -9.16
C VAL A 147 10.06 -3.85 -9.47
N SER A 148 9.00 -3.36 -10.09
CA SER A 148 8.77 -1.93 -10.33
C SER A 148 7.55 -1.49 -9.52
N VAL A 149 7.68 -0.42 -8.76
CA VAL A 149 6.64 0.13 -7.89
C VAL A 149 6.31 1.55 -8.33
N ALA A 150 5.03 1.88 -8.38
CA ALA A 150 4.58 3.24 -8.66
C ALA A 150 4.97 4.17 -7.51
N ALA A 151 5.49 5.36 -7.85
CA ALA A 151 5.86 6.38 -6.86
C ALA A 151 4.63 7.13 -6.28
N GLY A 152 3.43 6.90 -6.83
CA GLY A 152 2.20 7.60 -6.46
C GLY A 152 1.97 8.88 -7.26
N ASN A 153 0.80 9.47 -7.06
CA ASN A 153 0.33 10.68 -7.76
C ASN A 153 0.14 11.87 -6.81
N GLU A 154 0.52 11.71 -5.53
CA GLU A 154 0.18 12.62 -4.45
C GLU A 154 1.19 13.78 -4.28
N GLY A 155 2.15 13.96 -5.18
CA GLY A 155 3.20 14.98 -5.08
C GLY A 155 2.72 16.43 -4.85
N ASN A 156 1.48 16.73 -5.23
CA ASN A 156 0.88 18.06 -5.06
C ASN A 156 -0.20 18.12 -3.96
N THR A 157 -0.51 17.02 -3.30
CA THR A 157 -1.63 16.95 -2.34
C THR A 157 -1.27 17.46 -0.95
N ARG A 158 0.02 17.63 -0.67
CA ARG A 158 0.54 18.12 0.62
C ARG A 158 0.13 17.21 1.80
N ASN A 159 0.06 15.90 1.56
CA ASN A 159 -0.28 14.90 2.59
C ASN A 159 0.92 14.49 3.44
N HIS A 160 2.10 15.04 3.18
CA HIS A 160 3.33 14.71 3.88
C HIS A 160 4.04 15.99 4.30
N SER A 161 4.60 15.97 5.51
CA SER A 161 5.47 17.03 6.04
C SER A 161 6.66 16.37 6.70
N THR A 162 7.83 16.97 6.57
CA THR A 162 9.04 16.55 7.28
C THR A 162 9.64 17.72 8.01
N GLY A 163 10.31 17.44 9.10
CA GLY A 163 11.01 18.42 9.90
C GLY A 163 12.28 17.87 10.50
N ILE A 164 13.26 18.72 10.71
CA ILE A 164 14.53 18.37 11.34
C ILE A 164 14.71 19.24 12.57
N PHE A 165 14.89 18.60 13.72
CA PHE A 165 15.32 19.28 14.94
C PHE A 165 16.80 19.65 14.79
N SER A 166 17.16 20.85 15.20
CA SER A 166 18.55 21.34 15.16
C SER A 166 18.82 22.16 16.43
N GLN A 167 20.08 22.38 16.70
CA GLN A 167 20.46 23.20 17.86
C GLN A 167 19.77 24.56 17.81
N GLY A 168 19.02 24.90 18.85
CA GLY A 168 18.20 26.10 18.94
C GLY A 168 16.83 26.03 18.29
N ARG A 169 16.45 24.88 17.68
CA ARG A 169 15.11 24.62 17.18
C ARG A 169 14.53 23.40 17.90
N GLU A 170 13.94 23.65 19.05
CA GLU A 170 13.38 22.62 19.94
C GLU A 170 11.93 22.27 19.61
N GLN A 171 11.28 23.02 18.73
CA GLN A 171 9.89 22.82 18.34
C GLN A 171 9.72 22.92 16.82
N ILE A 172 8.91 22.02 16.27
CA ILE A 172 8.46 22.07 14.88
C ILE A 172 6.95 22.15 14.88
N VAL A 173 6.39 23.15 14.21
CA VAL A 173 4.96 23.33 14.05
C VAL A 173 4.58 22.99 12.61
N THR A 174 3.62 22.09 12.45
CA THR A 174 3.04 21.74 11.15
C THR A 174 1.56 22.09 11.16
N GLU A 175 1.16 22.94 10.22
CA GLU A 175 -0.25 23.27 10.03
C GLU A 175 -0.96 22.18 9.24
N LEU A 176 -2.05 21.69 9.80
CA LEU A 176 -2.92 20.71 9.16
C LEU A 176 -4.23 21.38 8.72
N ARG A 177 -4.55 21.26 7.44
CA ARG A 177 -5.84 21.75 6.92
C ARG A 177 -6.80 20.56 6.75
N VAL A 178 -7.88 20.58 7.51
CA VAL A 178 -8.97 19.61 7.40
C VAL A 178 -9.93 20.05 6.31
N ALA A 179 -10.29 19.15 5.40
CA ALA A 179 -11.23 19.44 4.33
C ALA A 179 -12.65 19.65 4.87
N GLU A 180 -13.48 20.37 4.13
CA GLU A 180 -14.89 20.53 4.47
C GLU A 180 -15.60 19.17 4.48
N ARG A 181 -16.44 18.96 5.48
CA ARG A 181 -17.24 17.72 5.68
C ARG A 181 -16.41 16.47 5.95
N GLU A 182 -15.13 16.62 6.27
CA GLU A 182 -14.32 15.49 6.72
C GLU A 182 -14.82 15.02 8.09
N GLN A 183 -15.18 13.75 8.19
CA GLN A 183 -15.72 13.15 9.42
C GLN A 183 -14.62 12.56 10.31
N GLY A 184 -13.45 12.35 9.75
CA GLY A 184 -12.31 11.83 10.48
C GLY A 184 -11.16 11.45 9.54
N PHE A 185 -9.96 11.47 10.06
CA PHE A 185 -8.75 11.13 9.33
C PHE A 185 -7.69 10.58 10.28
N THR A 186 -6.70 9.91 9.71
CA THR A 186 -5.55 9.37 10.44
C THR A 186 -4.31 10.19 10.12
N ILE A 187 -3.53 10.52 11.15
CA ILE A 187 -2.19 11.10 11.03
C ILE A 187 -1.20 10.09 11.57
N GLU A 188 -0.14 9.85 10.85
CA GLU A 188 1.00 9.07 11.32
C GLU A 188 2.19 10.02 11.54
N PHE A 189 2.70 10.02 12.76
CA PHE A 189 3.94 10.71 13.11
C PHE A 189 5.06 9.69 13.29
N TRP A 190 6.11 9.85 12.52
CA TRP A 190 7.27 8.96 12.55
C TRP A 190 8.49 9.72 13.03
N GLY A 191 9.11 9.24 14.10
CA GLY A 191 10.37 9.73 14.61
C GLY A 191 11.45 8.66 14.58
N GLU A 192 12.70 9.06 14.54
CA GLU A 192 13.84 8.15 14.53
C GLU A 192 14.32 7.86 15.96
N PRO A 193 14.54 6.58 16.31
CA PRO A 193 15.15 6.22 17.60
C PRO A 193 16.63 6.71 17.64
N PRO A 194 17.16 7.02 18.82
CA PRO A 194 16.58 6.84 20.16
C PRO A 194 15.74 8.02 20.65
N GLU A 195 15.40 8.96 19.80
CA GLU A 195 14.73 10.20 20.18
C GLU A 195 13.30 9.94 20.70
N ILE A 196 12.92 10.69 21.72
CA ILE A 196 11.57 10.70 22.28
C ILE A 196 10.97 12.07 21.98
N TYR A 197 9.81 12.07 21.34
CA TYR A 197 9.13 13.28 20.93
C TYR A 197 7.92 13.53 21.83
N GLU A 198 7.73 14.79 22.19
CA GLU A 198 6.49 15.28 22.76
C GLU A 198 5.62 15.84 21.62
N LEU A 199 4.35 15.53 21.67
CA LEU A 199 3.38 15.96 20.67
C LEU A 199 2.27 16.77 21.34
N SER A 200 1.94 17.93 20.80
CA SER A 200 0.74 18.67 21.15
C SER A 200 -0.09 18.96 19.90
N ILE A 201 -1.39 18.99 20.05
CA ILE A 201 -2.33 19.27 18.96
C ILE A 201 -3.11 20.52 19.35
N GLN A 202 -3.05 21.55 18.52
CA GLN A 202 -3.78 22.79 18.76
C GLN A 202 -4.96 22.91 17.79
N SER A 203 -6.15 23.20 18.34
CA SER A 203 -7.35 23.49 17.54
C SER A 203 -7.30 24.90 16.95
N PRO A 204 -8.13 25.21 15.94
CA PRO A 204 -8.27 26.55 15.41
C PRO A 204 -8.74 27.59 16.44
N THR A 205 -9.38 27.16 17.52
CA THR A 205 -9.83 28.02 18.62
C THR A 205 -8.73 28.29 19.65
N GLY A 206 -7.53 27.71 19.47
CA GLY A 206 -6.40 27.86 20.37
C GLY A 206 -6.36 26.88 21.53
N GLU A 207 -7.30 25.95 21.61
CA GLU A 207 -7.30 24.86 22.61
C GLU A 207 -6.16 23.88 22.30
N ILE A 208 -5.38 23.48 23.31
CA ILE A 208 -4.20 22.62 23.15
C ILE A 208 -4.46 21.28 23.87
N LEU A 209 -4.21 20.19 23.19
CA LEU A 209 -4.16 18.85 23.74
C LEU A 209 -2.72 18.37 23.79
N GLU A 210 -2.26 18.04 24.99
CA GLU A 210 -0.94 17.44 25.20
C GLU A 210 -1.06 15.92 25.10
N VAL A 211 -0.24 15.33 24.26
CA VAL A 211 -0.18 13.87 24.09
C VAL A 211 0.93 13.30 24.96
N SER A 212 0.56 12.41 25.87
CA SER A 212 1.55 11.73 26.68
C SER A 212 2.42 10.78 25.87
N SER A 213 3.73 10.89 25.96
CA SER A 213 4.72 10.07 25.27
C SER A 213 4.96 8.69 25.91
N SER A 214 3.99 8.15 26.64
CA SER A 214 4.16 6.84 27.31
C SER A 214 4.11 5.69 26.31
N ILE A 215 5.28 5.10 26.04
CA ILE A 215 5.46 3.94 25.16
C ILE A 215 4.73 2.72 25.73
N GLY A 216 3.94 2.04 24.88
CA GLY A 216 3.21 0.83 25.28
C GLY A 216 1.97 1.09 26.14
N SER A 217 1.53 2.34 26.23
CA SER A 217 0.29 2.71 26.89
C SER A 217 -0.94 2.29 26.07
N ARG A 218 -2.08 2.25 26.76
CA ARG A 218 -3.37 2.11 26.08
C ARG A 218 -3.62 3.31 25.18
N THR A 219 -4.50 3.14 24.18
CA THR A 219 -5.02 4.25 23.37
C THR A 219 -5.42 5.41 24.29
N GLN A 220 -4.85 6.57 24.05
CA GLN A 220 -5.24 7.81 24.73
C GLN A 220 -6.46 8.38 24.00
N GLU A 221 -7.53 8.67 24.70
CA GLU A 221 -8.69 9.40 24.18
C GLU A 221 -8.62 10.83 24.72
N LEU A 222 -8.48 11.78 23.83
CA LEU A 222 -8.44 13.21 24.10
C LEU A 222 -9.62 13.86 23.37
N SER A 223 -10.11 14.99 23.86
CA SER A 223 -11.22 15.68 23.23
C SER A 223 -11.02 17.19 23.29
N PHE A 224 -11.20 17.85 22.17
CA PHE A 224 -11.40 19.28 22.13
C PHE A 224 -12.83 19.59 22.56
N VAL A 225 -12.99 20.61 23.36
CA VAL A 225 -14.30 21.02 23.89
C VAL A 225 -15.01 21.96 22.91
N PHE A 226 -14.27 22.91 22.34
CA PHE A 226 -14.85 23.96 21.51
C PHE A 226 -15.08 23.56 20.06
N VAL A 227 -14.45 22.50 19.57
CA VAL A 227 -14.62 22.01 18.19
C VAL A 227 -15.20 20.59 18.12
N GLU A 228 -15.67 20.06 19.26
CA GLU A 228 -16.33 18.74 19.38
C GLU A 228 -15.54 17.58 18.69
N THR A 229 -14.22 17.71 18.65
CA THR A 229 -13.38 16.73 17.99
C THR A 229 -12.75 15.78 19.01
N LYS A 230 -12.87 14.49 18.76
CA LYS A 230 -12.16 13.45 19.53
C LYS A 230 -10.89 13.03 18.83
N VAL A 231 -9.83 12.86 19.61
CA VAL A 231 -8.51 12.44 19.15
C VAL A 231 -8.14 11.16 19.87
N TYR A 232 -7.86 10.11 19.09
CA TYR A 232 -7.39 8.83 19.59
C TYR A 232 -5.91 8.69 19.24
N VAL A 233 -5.06 8.56 20.25
CA VAL A 233 -3.61 8.48 20.06
C VAL A 233 -3.09 7.13 20.51
N ASN A 234 -2.36 6.47 19.62
CA ASN A 234 -1.60 5.27 19.91
C ASN A 234 -0.11 5.58 19.73
N TYR A 235 0.68 5.29 20.75
CA TYR A 235 2.13 5.41 20.68
C TYR A 235 2.73 4.01 20.54
N ILE A 236 3.37 3.75 19.42
CA ILE A 236 3.91 2.44 19.10
C ILE A 236 5.41 2.56 18.86
N LEU A 237 6.20 1.78 19.60
CA LEU A 237 7.62 1.60 19.32
C LEU A 237 7.77 0.42 18.35
N ILE A 238 8.21 0.71 17.13
CA ILE A 238 8.56 -0.32 16.16
C ILE A 238 10.06 -0.57 16.27
N ALA A 239 10.45 -1.73 16.80
CA ALA A 239 11.85 -2.12 16.86
C ALA A 239 12.36 -2.41 15.43
N VAL A 240 13.16 -1.51 14.89
CA VAL A 240 13.83 -1.67 13.59
C VAL A 240 15.14 -2.43 13.81
N SER A 241 15.08 -3.69 14.21
CA SER A 241 16.31 -4.42 14.59
C SER A 241 16.69 -5.62 13.72
N TYR A 242 16.16 -5.73 12.49
CA TYR A 242 16.58 -6.82 11.63
C TYR A 242 17.91 -6.57 10.89
N THR A 243 18.38 -5.35 10.81
CA THR A 243 19.66 -5.02 10.15
C THR A 243 20.89 -5.27 11.02
N HIS A 244 20.75 -5.30 12.33
CA HIS A 244 21.88 -5.55 13.25
C HIS A 244 22.13 -7.04 13.58
N LEU A 245 21.16 -7.92 13.35
CA LEU A 245 21.33 -9.36 13.61
C LEU A 245 22.12 -10.10 12.53
N ARG A 246 22.33 -9.50 11.35
CA ARG A 246 23.18 -10.08 10.29
C ARG A 246 24.65 -9.75 10.38
N ALA A 247 25.04 -8.82 11.25
CA ALA A 247 26.44 -8.41 11.41
C ALA A 247 27.26 -9.30 12.38
N HIS A 248 26.65 -10.28 13.01
CA HIS A 248 27.31 -11.15 14.00
C HIS A 248 27.35 -12.64 13.62
N GLU A 249 26.97 -12.99 12.39
CA GLU A 249 27.22 -14.34 11.86
C GLU A 249 28.32 -14.31 10.81
N THR A 250 29.55 -14.18 11.26
CA THR A 250 30.75 -14.58 10.51
C THR A 250 31.61 -15.45 11.41
#